data_c946786c1c3d1984ae735106e055f2a6
#
_entry.id   c946786c1c3d1984ae735106e055f2a6
#
_cell.length_a   1.000
_cell.length_b   1.000
_cell.length_c   1.000
_cell.angle_alpha   90.00
_cell.angle_beta   90.00
_cell.angle_gamma   90.00
#
_symmetry.space_group_name_H-M   'P 1'
#
loop_
_entity.id
_entity.type
_entity.pdbx_description
1 polymer ?
#
loop_
_entity_poly.entity_id
_entity_poly.type
_entity_poly.pdbx_seq_one_letter_code
_entity_poly.pdbx_strand_id
1 'polypeptide(L)'
;MLFRSALLGADGATYTGCNVENSSYPAGCCAERNALGAAINAGCATFEALAIVTEADTPTPPCGMCRQALVEFAPSLPVASYTTRGAAAQWSLADLLPAPFTGTSLGHR
;
A
#
# COMPACT_ATOMS: atom_id res chain seq x y z
N MET A 1 3.21 -10.96 13.02
CA MET A 1 4.29 -10.73 12.07
C MET A 1 4.38 -9.24 11.77
N LEU A 2 5.57 -8.72 11.67
CA LEU A 2 5.81 -7.30 11.50
C LEU A 2 5.91 -6.92 10.02
N PHE A 3 5.16 -5.88 9.62
CA PHE A 3 5.24 -5.26 8.31
C PHE A 3 5.56 -3.78 8.44
N ARG A 4 6.36 -3.27 7.51
CA ARG A 4 6.65 -1.85 7.35
C ARG A 4 6.43 -1.46 5.91
N SER A 5 5.89 -0.27 5.69
CA SER A 5 5.68 0.27 4.34
C SER A 5 6.20 1.68 4.23
N ALA A 6 6.70 2.02 3.05
CA ALA A 6 7.13 3.37 2.70
C ALA A 6 6.50 3.75 1.37
N LEU A 7 5.73 4.83 1.37
CA LEU A 7 5.01 5.34 0.21
C LEU A 7 5.68 6.64 -0.24
N LEU A 8 6.22 6.63 -1.45
CA LEU A 8 6.87 7.80 -2.03
C LEU A 8 5.83 8.70 -2.67
N GLY A 9 5.70 9.91 -2.16
CA GLY A 9 4.83 10.92 -2.72
C GLY A 9 5.46 11.62 -3.93
N ALA A 10 4.61 12.16 -4.81
CA ALA A 10 5.05 12.97 -5.92
C ALA A 10 5.70 14.29 -5.46
N ASP A 11 5.50 14.66 -4.20
CA ASP A 11 6.15 15.81 -3.57
C ASP A 11 7.61 15.51 -3.14
N GLY A 12 8.09 14.28 -3.37
CA GLY A 12 9.43 13.85 -2.99
C GLY A 12 9.54 13.36 -1.55
N ALA A 13 8.50 13.48 -0.74
CA ALA A 13 8.52 12.99 0.64
C ALA A 13 8.17 11.49 0.69
N THR A 14 8.67 10.83 1.73
CA THR A 14 8.36 9.42 1.99
C THR A 14 7.46 9.34 3.23
N TYR A 15 6.36 8.62 3.11
CA TYR A 15 5.39 8.43 4.18
C TYR A 15 5.43 6.97 4.61
N THR A 16 5.59 6.72 5.90
CA THR A 16 5.79 5.37 6.42
C THR A 16 4.62 4.91 7.29
N GLY A 17 4.47 3.60 7.38
CA GLY A 17 3.48 2.97 8.24
C GLY A 17 3.93 1.60 8.68
N CYS A 18 3.32 1.11 9.75
CA CYS A 18 3.46 -0.26 10.20
C CYS A 18 2.07 -0.86 10.38
N ASN A 19 2.00 -2.20 10.44
CA ASN A 19 0.74 -2.85 10.75
C ASN A 19 0.39 -2.65 12.23
N VAL A 20 -0.88 -2.41 12.51
CA VAL A 20 -1.43 -2.29 13.85
C VAL A 20 -2.51 -3.34 14.01
N GLU A 21 -2.27 -4.31 14.90
CA GLU A 21 -3.19 -5.39 15.17
C GLU A 21 -4.13 -5.02 16.31
N ASN A 22 -5.33 -5.59 16.31
CA ASN A 22 -6.34 -5.30 17.31
C ASN A 22 -7.18 -6.55 17.57
N SER A 23 -7.56 -6.79 18.82
CA SER A 23 -8.47 -7.87 19.17
C SER A 23 -9.84 -7.70 18.52
N SER A 24 -10.25 -6.46 18.28
CA SER A 24 -11.37 -6.15 17.38
C SER A 24 -10.83 -6.15 15.96
N TYR A 25 -10.97 -7.25 15.26
CA TYR A 25 -10.34 -7.45 13.95
C TYR A 25 -10.60 -6.33 12.94
N PRO A 26 -11.81 -5.78 12.83
CA PRO A 26 -12.04 -4.66 11.90
C PRO A 26 -11.23 -3.38 12.21
N ALA A 27 -10.76 -3.24 13.47
CA ALA A 27 -9.96 -2.09 13.87
C ALA A 27 -8.47 -2.23 13.49
N GLY A 28 -8.03 -3.44 13.11
CA GLY A 28 -6.67 -3.66 12.63
C GLY A 28 -6.41 -2.91 11.33
N CYS A 29 -5.17 -2.48 11.13
CA CYS A 29 -4.81 -1.73 9.93
C CYS A 29 -3.46 -2.17 9.41
N CYS A 30 -3.39 -2.44 8.10
CA CYS A 30 -2.14 -2.83 7.44
C CYS A 30 -1.17 -1.65 7.34
N ALA A 31 0.13 -1.96 7.25
CA ALA A 31 1.19 -0.96 7.13
C ALA A 31 0.95 -0.01 5.95
N GLU A 32 0.50 -0.54 4.81
CA GLU A 32 0.27 0.25 3.60
C GLU A 32 -0.84 1.29 3.79
N ARG A 33 -1.94 0.91 4.46
CA ARG A 33 -3.03 1.86 4.71
C ARG A 33 -2.66 2.90 5.75
N ASN A 34 -1.81 2.55 6.72
CA ASN A 34 -1.29 3.51 7.67
C ASN A 34 -0.35 4.52 6.99
N ALA A 35 0.50 4.07 6.07
CA ALA A 35 1.34 4.95 5.27
C ALA A 35 0.49 5.87 4.39
N LEU A 36 -0.54 5.34 3.74
CA LEU A 36 -1.46 6.12 2.92
C LEU A 36 -2.17 7.20 3.76
N GLY A 37 -2.67 6.82 4.94
CA GLY A 37 -3.32 7.78 5.84
C GLY A 37 -2.39 8.89 6.26
N ALA A 38 -1.13 8.59 6.58
CA ALA A 38 -0.13 9.58 6.91
C ALA A 38 0.11 10.55 5.75
N ALA A 39 0.20 10.04 4.52
CA ALA A 39 0.39 10.87 3.34
C ALA A 39 -0.81 11.81 3.10
N ILE A 40 -2.01 11.27 3.15
CA ILE A 40 -3.24 12.07 2.95
C ILE A 40 -3.34 13.16 4.03
N ASN A 41 -3.03 12.80 5.28
CA ASN A 41 -3.05 13.77 6.38
C ASN A 41 -2.03 14.89 6.17
N ALA A 42 -0.91 14.60 5.53
CA ALA A 42 0.11 15.60 5.20
C ALA A 42 -0.20 16.39 3.92
N GLY A 43 -1.31 16.10 3.25
CA GLY A 43 -1.72 16.79 2.03
C GLY A 43 -1.21 16.19 0.73
N CYS A 44 -0.63 15.00 0.76
CA CYS A 44 -0.12 14.33 -0.43
C CYS A 44 -1.07 13.21 -0.85
N ALA A 45 -1.60 13.30 -2.07
CA ALA A 45 -2.54 12.32 -2.63
C ALA A 45 -2.07 11.76 -3.98
N THR A 46 -0.85 12.05 -4.39
CA THR A 46 -0.25 11.56 -5.65
C THR A 46 1.04 10.82 -5.31
N PHE A 47 1.19 9.58 -5.78
CA PHE A 47 2.25 8.68 -5.35
C PHE A 47 3.02 8.10 -6.54
N GLU A 48 4.30 7.82 -6.31
CA GLU A 48 5.21 7.30 -7.34
C GLU A 48 5.65 5.86 -7.09
N ALA A 49 5.70 5.40 -5.84
CA ALA A 49 6.15 4.04 -5.53
C ALA A 49 5.75 3.64 -4.11
N LEU A 50 5.60 2.33 -3.91
CA LEU A 50 5.40 1.73 -2.59
C LEU A 50 6.47 0.67 -2.35
N ALA A 51 7.10 0.70 -1.19
CA ALA A 51 8.00 -0.35 -0.73
C ALA A 51 7.44 -1.01 0.53
N ILE A 52 7.51 -2.33 0.60
CA ILE A 52 7.05 -3.14 1.73
C ILE A 52 8.23 -3.96 2.25
N VAL A 53 8.39 -4.03 3.58
CA VAL A 53 9.35 -4.91 4.22
C VAL A 53 8.60 -5.82 5.19
N THR A 54 8.91 -7.11 5.14
CA THR A 54 8.28 -8.12 5.97
C THR A 54 9.30 -9.12 6.50
N GLU A 55 8.98 -9.74 7.64
CA GLU A 55 9.75 -10.84 8.20
C GLU A 55 9.36 -12.20 7.61
N ALA A 56 8.39 -12.25 6.70
CA ALA A 56 7.98 -13.48 6.03
C ALA A 56 9.14 -14.07 5.21
N ASP A 57 9.06 -15.36 4.90
CA ASP A 57 10.09 -16.05 4.11
C ASP A 57 10.08 -15.61 2.65
N THR A 58 8.93 -15.19 2.14
CA THR A 58 8.77 -14.72 0.76
C THR A 58 8.24 -13.29 0.75
N PRO A 59 8.59 -12.49 -0.29
CA PRO A 59 8.04 -11.14 -0.41
C PRO A 59 6.52 -11.18 -0.47
N THR A 60 5.87 -10.34 0.34
CA THR A 60 4.41 -10.33 0.48
C THR A 60 3.83 -9.17 -0.31
N PRO A 61 2.88 -9.40 -1.22
CA PRO A 61 2.15 -8.32 -1.87
C PRO A 61 1.18 -7.66 -0.88
N PRO A 62 0.71 -6.44 -1.15
CA PRO A 62 -0.33 -5.83 -0.33
C PRO A 62 -1.62 -6.65 -0.37
N CYS A 63 -2.34 -6.70 0.75
CA CYS A 63 -3.62 -7.41 0.82
C CYS A 63 -4.68 -6.73 -0.08
N GLY A 64 -5.82 -7.40 -0.28
CA GLY A 64 -6.87 -6.90 -1.16
C GLY A 64 -7.41 -5.53 -0.75
N MET A 65 -7.60 -5.30 0.56
CA MET A 65 -8.06 -4.00 1.05
C MET A 65 -7.04 -2.89 0.77
N CYS A 66 -5.75 -3.18 0.93
CA CYS A 66 -4.69 -2.20 0.64
C CYS A 66 -4.61 -1.91 -0.85
N ARG A 67 -4.77 -2.92 -1.70
CA ARG A 67 -4.83 -2.73 -3.15
C ARG A 67 -5.97 -1.80 -3.53
N GLN A 68 -7.16 -2.02 -2.96
CA GLN A 68 -8.32 -1.19 -3.20
C GLN A 68 -8.12 0.24 -2.70
N ALA A 69 -7.54 0.39 -1.50
CA ALA A 69 -7.27 1.71 -0.94
C ALA A 69 -6.27 2.49 -1.81
N LEU A 70 -5.23 1.84 -2.29
CA LEU A 70 -4.17 2.47 -3.09
C LEU A 70 -4.62 2.79 -4.51
N VAL A 71 -5.46 1.94 -5.13
CA VAL A 71 -5.89 2.15 -6.52
C VAL A 71 -6.71 3.40 -6.70
N GLU A 72 -7.38 3.88 -5.66
CA GLU A 72 -8.12 5.14 -5.69
C GLU A 72 -7.21 6.32 -6.07
N PHE A 73 -5.95 6.27 -5.63
CA PHE A 73 -4.99 7.37 -5.77
C PHE A 73 -3.91 7.10 -6.82
N ALA A 74 -3.56 5.84 -7.05
CA ALA A 74 -2.42 5.48 -7.91
C ALA A 74 -2.65 4.13 -8.61
N PRO A 75 -3.49 4.09 -9.67
CA PRO A 75 -3.88 2.83 -10.33
C PRO A 75 -2.73 1.99 -10.87
N SER A 76 -1.62 2.61 -11.23
CA SER A 76 -0.46 1.92 -11.80
C SER A 76 0.77 2.00 -10.91
N LEU A 77 0.57 2.12 -9.60
CA LEU A 77 1.65 2.29 -8.62
C LEU A 77 2.65 1.14 -8.70
N PRO A 78 3.95 1.42 -8.88
CA PRO A 78 4.98 0.41 -8.72
C PRO A 78 5.07 -0.03 -7.26
N VAL A 79 5.08 -1.35 -7.02
CA VAL A 79 5.13 -1.95 -5.69
C VAL A 79 6.34 -2.86 -5.62
N ALA A 80 7.20 -2.64 -4.63
CA ALA A 80 8.34 -3.52 -4.34
C ALA A 80 8.19 -4.08 -2.93
N SER A 81 8.41 -5.36 -2.76
CA SER A 81 8.35 -6.04 -1.47
C SER A 81 9.66 -6.75 -1.19
N TYR A 82 10.14 -6.61 0.04
CA TYR A 82 11.42 -7.15 0.48
C TYR A 82 11.22 -7.96 1.75
N THR A 83 11.97 -9.06 1.88
CA THR A 83 12.07 -9.76 3.15
C THR A 83 13.33 -9.30 3.89
N THR A 84 13.34 -9.49 5.20
CA THR A 84 14.54 -9.22 6.02
C THR A 84 15.69 -10.17 5.70
N ARG A 85 15.44 -11.23 4.92
CA ARG A 85 16.44 -12.22 4.50
C ARG A 85 16.97 -12.00 3.09
N GLY A 86 16.62 -10.89 2.45
CA GLY A 86 17.16 -10.49 1.16
C GLY A 86 16.37 -10.90 -0.06
N ALA A 87 15.21 -11.56 0.09
CA ALA A 87 14.34 -11.84 -1.05
C ALA A 87 13.55 -10.57 -1.44
N ALA A 88 13.25 -10.43 -2.73
CA ALA A 88 12.54 -9.28 -3.25
C ALA A 88 11.62 -9.67 -4.40
N ALA A 89 10.53 -8.92 -4.56
CA ALA A 89 9.62 -9.05 -5.70
C ALA A 89 9.05 -7.67 -6.04
N GLN A 90 8.65 -7.49 -7.29
CA GLN A 90 8.10 -6.24 -7.77
C GLN A 90 6.84 -6.50 -8.60
N TRP A 91 5.87 -5.59 -8.50
CA TRP A 91 4.62 -5.64 -9.26
C TRP A 91 4.18 -4.23 -9.62
N SER A 92 3.30 -4.13 -10.59
CA SER A 92 2.45 -2.94 -10.78
C SER A 92 1.14 -3.18 -10.05
N LEU A 93 0.59 -2.16 -9.42
CA LEU A 93 -0.73 -2.26 -8.78
C LEU A 93 -1.82 -2.66 -9.79
N ALA A 94 -1.70 -2.20 -11.03
CA ALA A 94 -2.62 -2.59 -12.10
C ALA A 94 -2.65 -4.10 -12.34
N ASP A 95 -1.50 -4.78 -12.20
CA ASP A 95 -1.42 -6.23 -12.34
C ASP A 95 -1.97 -6.95 -11.10
N LEU A 96 -1.82 -6.35 -9.93
CA LEU A 96 -2.30 -6.93 -8.67
C LEU A 96 -3.81 -6.78 -8.48
N LEU A 97 -4.42 -5.78 -9.10
CA LEU A 97 -5.86 -5.52 -9.01
C LEU A 97 -6.40 -5.14 -10.40
N PRO A 98 -6.54 -6.10 -11.30
CA PRO A 98 -7.15 -5.85 -12.61
C PRO A 98 -8.64 -5.58 -12.46
N ALA A 99 -9.19 -4.67 -13.27
CA ALA A 99 -10.60 -4.29 -13.26
C ALA A 99 -11.10 -3.88 -11.86
N PRO A 100 -10.48 -2.90 -11.22
CA PRO A 100 -10.84 -2.52 -9.85
C PRO A 100 -12.20 -1.81 -9.80
N PHE A 101 -12.85 -1.88 -8.63
CA PHE A 101 -14.01 -1.05 -8.35
C PHE A 101 -13.51 0.38 -8.04
N THR A 102 -13.99 1.36 -8.79
CA THR A 102 -13.53 2.75 -8.68
C THR A 102 -14.70 3.72 -8.58
N GLY A 103 -14.42 5.01 -8.41
CA GLY A 103 -15.44 6.05 -8.46
C GLY A 103 -16.22 6.05 -9.77
N THR A 104 -15.59 5.65 -10.88
CA THR A 104 -16.26 5.47 -12.17
C THR A 104 -17.37 4.43 -12.07
N SER A 105 -17.16 3.35 -11.34
CA SER A 105 -18.15 2.30 -11.11
C SER A 105 -19.39 2.82 -10.38
N LEU A 106 -19.20 3.88 -9.58
CA LEU A 106 -20.28 4.55 -8.85
C LEU A 106 -20.87 5.73 -9.63
N GLY A 107 -20.36 6.04 -10.82
CA GLY A 107 -20.82 7.17 -11.63
C GLY A 107 -20.29 8.53 -11.15
N HIS A 108 -19.23 8.55 -10.32
CA HIS A 108 -18.64 9.79 -9.80
C HIS A 108 -17.69 10.48 -10.77
N ARG A 109 -17.30 9.81 -11.84
CA ARG A 109 -16.32 10.31 -12.81
C ARG A 109 -16.62 9.88 -14.20
#